data_10f7b766043a19719b05ec9dc7dc4687
#
_entry.id   10f7b766043a19719b05ec9dc7dc4687
#
_cell.length_a   1.000
_cell.length_b   1.000
_cell.length_c   1.000
_cell.angle_alpha   90.00
_cell.angle_beta   90.00
_cell.angle_gamma   90.00
#
_symmetry.space_group_name_H-M   'P 1'
#
loop_
_entity.id
_entity.type
_entity.pdbx_description
1 polymer ?
#
loop_
_entity_poly.entity_id
_entity_poly.type
_entity_poly.pdbx_seq_one_letter_code
_entity_poly.pdbx_strand_id
1 'polypeptide(L)'
;MTESGENSKILQCRRLDIESRMKSPKTPRAVQTEELEVWLDSDLAPACQVGTLSHDRGQVRFRYNEAWLRGGRAFALDPDLSLDESTFFPRAETGNFGVFLDSSPDRWGQTLMKRREALVSRDEGRPVRSLYAWDFQIGVQDQTRQGALRFRRPGTTEFLGNETMAAPPVTSLSELEAVAYELTSRRIDNLDALRKWLAVLVAPGASLGGARPKANFTESDGSLWIGKFPARDDDRDIGAWEYVAHELARSAGVDVPEAKLVRLNNVFHTFCVKRFDREGGNRRFYASAMTMLRKDQSEGSSYLELAQFLRVQGDHASVQQDLRQLFRRVAFNVAIGNRDDHLRNHGFILGEGGWRLAPAFDVNPNIDKAEHVLNIDDMDNRPSLDLTLSTAEFYELSPLEAADIINEVVAAVNEWQEVAQRIGIARSEVLILESAFQAHDEFVAAAAATLPRRPKP
;
A
#
# COMPACT_ATOMS: atom_id res chain seq x y z
N MET A 1 -86.13 3.73 -17.63
CA MET A 1 -85.80 2.40 -17.13
C MET A 1 -84.67 1.86 -17.99
N THR A 2 -83.45 1.81 -17.53
CA THR A 2 -82.23 1.08 -17.93
C THR A 2 -80.96 1.94 -17.88
N GLU A 3 -80.55 2.26 -16.68
CA GLU A 3 -79.18 2.83 -16.45
C GLU A 3 -78.53 2.30 -15.19
N SER A 4 -78.88 1.11 -14.70
CA SER A 4 -78.32 0.57 -13.44
C SER A 4 -77.45 -0.71 -13.60
N GLY A 5 -77.21 -1.15 -14.85
CA GLY A 5 -76.51 -2.44 -15.09
C GLY A 5 -75.02 -2.38 -15.43
N GLU A 6 -74.51 -1.24 -15.89
CA GLU A 6 -73.12 -1.16 -16.40
C GLU A 6 -72.09 -0.76 -15.33
N ASN A 7 -72.52 -0.02 -14.33
CA ASN A 7 -71.59 0.44 -13.24
C ASN A 7 -71.16 -0.67 -12.26
N SER A 8 -71.93 -1.79 -12.21
CA SER A 8 -71.56 -2.91 -11.30
C SER A 8 -70.44 -3.80 -11.86
N LYS A 9 -70.32 -3.91 -13.19
CA LYS A 9 -69.29 -4.74 -13.83
C LYS A 9 -67.93 -4.04 -13.89
N ILE A 10 -67.91 -2.72 -13.98
CA ILE A 10 -66.66 -1.93 -13.99
C ILE A 10 -66.01 -1.90 -12.61
N LEU A 11 -66.80 -1.92 -11.53
CA LEU A 11 -66.27 -1.98 -10.16
C LEU A 11 -65.76 -3.38 -9.78
N GLN A 12 -66.29 -4.43 -10.34
CA GLN A 12 -65.82 -5.82 -10.12
C GLN A 12 -64.52 -6.11 -10.88
N CYS A 13 -64.32 -5.60 -12.09
CA CYS A 13 -63.06 -5.71 -12.83
C CYS A 13 -61.93 -4.89 -12.22
N ARG A 14 -62.18 -3.73 -11.59
CA ARG A 14 -61.16 -2.97 -10.90
C ARG A 14 -60.72 -3.58 -9.56
N ARG A 15 -61.55 -4.38 -8.90
CA ARG A 15 -61.19 -5.09 -7.68
C ARG A 15 -60.29 -6.32 -7.94
N LEU A 16 -60.50 -7.01 -9.05
CA LEU A 16 -59.65 -8.16 -9.43
C LEU A 16 -58.24 -7.75 -9.90
N ASP A 17 -58.07 -6.54 -10.48
CA ASP A 17 -56.78 -6.02 -10.90
C ASP A 17 -55.95 -5.45 -9.75
N ILE A 18 -56.54 -5.10 -8.60
CA ILE A 18 -55.82 -4.63 -7.41
C ILE A 18 -55.30 -5.81 -6.58
N GLU A 19 -56.02 -6.92 -6.53
CA GLU A 19 -55.55 -8.13 -5.80
C GLU A 19 -54.44 -8.88 -6.51
N SER A 20 -54.33 -8.80 -7.86
CA SER A 20 -53.23 -9.41 -8.62
C SER A 20 -51.90 -8.66 -8.51
N ARG A 21 -51.89 -7.43 -7.97
CA ARG A 21 -50.67 -6.60 -7.77
C ARG A 21 -50.12 -6.63 -6.34
N MET A 22 -50.74 -7.34 -5.41
CA MET A 22 -50.10 -7.63 -4.13
C MET A 22 -49.06 -8.74 -4.36
N LYS A 23 -47.87 -8.36 -4.85
CA LYS A 23 -46.70 -9.22 -4.79
C LYS A 23 -46.51 -9.57 -3.34
N SER A 24 -46.53 -10.86 -3.01
CA SER A 24 -46.16 -11.41 -1.72
C SER A 24 -44.93 -10.67 -1.22
N PRO A 25 -44.86 -10.25 0.07
CA PRO A 25 -43.68 -9.65 0.61
C PRO A 25 -42.53 -10.64 0.36
N LYS A 26 -41.53 -10.23 -0.43
CA LYS A 26 -40.30 -11.01 -0.56
C LYS A 26 -39.81 -11.20 0.86
N THR A 27 -39.82 -12.42 1.36
CA THR A 27 -39.19 -12.79 2.61
C THR A 27 -37.83 -12.11 2.64
N PRO A 28 -37.47 -11.31 3.65
CA PRO A 28 -36.16 -10.71 3.72
C PRO A 28 -35.16 -11.88 3.58
N ARG A 29 -34.31 -11.83 2.56
CA ARG A 29 -33.21 -12.77 2.44
C ARG A 29 -32.51 -12.72 3.78
N ALA A 30 -32.46 -13.83 4.52
CA ALA A 30 -31.70 -13.92 5.75
C ALA A 30 -30.33 -13.35 5.44
N VAL A 31 -29.96 -12.27 6.10
CA VAL A 31 -28.61 -11.68 5.96
C VAL A 31 -27.67 -12.73 6.51
N GLN A 32 -27.01 -13.42 5.61
CA GLN A 32 -26.13 -14.51 5.94
C GLN A 32 -24.85 -13.89 6.49
N THR A 33 -24.52 -14.15 7.74
CA THR A 33 -23.21 -13.81 8.31
C THR A 33 -22.16 -14.52 7.47
N GLU A 34 -21.21 -13.76 6.93
CA GLU A 34 -20.05 -14.32 6.25
C GLU A 34 -18.92 -14.49 7.25
N GLU A 35 -18.28 -15.66 7.25
CA GLU A 35 -17.17 -15.98 8.12
C GLU A 35 -15.96 -16.42 7.29
N LEU A 36 -14.77 -16.01 7.75
CA LEU A 36 -13.49 -16.39 7.18
C LEU A 36 -12.57 -16.88 8.29
N GLU A 37 -11.95 -18.01 8.09
CA GLU A 37 -10.79 -18.41 8.86
C GLU A 37 -9.60 -17.54 8.46
N VAL A 38 -8.96 -16.93 9.45
CA VAL A 38 -7.71 -16.15 9.27
C VAL A 38 -6.54 -17.07 9.60
N TRP A 39 -5.65 -17.20 8.65
CA TRP A 39 -4.44 -18.03 8.75
C TRP A 39 -3.20 -17.14 8.71
N LEU A 40 -2.23 -17.47 9.53
CA LEU A 40 -0.87 -16.94 9.45
C LEU A 40 0.01 -18.00 8.77
N ASP A 41 0.60 -17.63 7.64
CA ASP A 41 1.51 -18.45 6.85
C ASP A 41 2.80 -17.64 6.62
N SER A 42 3.71 -17.71 7.59
CA SER A 42 4.94 -16.93 7.61
C SER A 42 6.18 -17.82 7.65
N ASP A 43 7.33 -17.22 7.41
CA ASP A 43 8.66 -17.83 7.55
C ASP A 43 9.01 -18.25 8.99
N LEU A 44 8.26 -17.73 9.99
CA LEU A 44 8.54 -17.97 11.41
C LEU A 44 8.01 -19.30 11.92
N ALA A 45 6.97 -19.86 11.30
CA ALA A 45 6.32 -21.09 11.75
C ALA A 45 5.46 -21.72 10.63
N PRO A 46 5.13 -23.02 10.75
CA PRO A 46 4.14 -23.63 9.87
C PRO A 46 2.81 -22.89 9.91
N ALA A 47 2.12 -22.84 8.77
CA ALA A 47 0.84 -22.15 8.64
C ALA A 47 -0.18 -22.65 9.69
N CYS A 48 -0.82 -21.72 10.40
CA CYS A 48 -1.79 -22.02 11.44
C CYS A 48 -2.97 -21.03 11.40
N GLN A 49 -4.13 -21.50 11.87
CA GLN A 49 -5.31 -20.66 12.02
C GLN A 49 -5.16 -19.79 13.27
N VAL A 50 -5.19 -18.47 13.07
CA VAL A 50 -5.04 -17.50 14.16
C VAL A 50 -6.38 -16.98 14.69
N GLY A 51 -7.44 -17.03 13.89
CA GLY A 51 -8.74 -16.54 14.32
C GLY A 51 -9.82 -16.66 13.25
N THR A 52 -10.95 -16.01 13.52
CA THR A 52 -12.09 -15.90 12.61
C THR A 52 -12.46 -14.44 12.42
N LEU A 53 -12.55 -14.02 11.17
CA LEU A 53 -13.04 -12.71 10.74
C LEU A 53 -14.46 -12.89 10.23
N SER A 54 -15.41 -12.15 10.79
CA SER A 54 -16.83 -12.25 10.42
C SER A 54 -17.37 -10.92 9.96
N HIS A 55 -18.31 -10.95 9.02
CA HIS A 55 -19.03 -9.78 8.53
C HIS A 55 -20.54 -10.04 8.63
N ASP A 56 -21.24 -9.19 9.36
CA ASP A 56 -22.70 -9.24 9.50
C ASP A 56 -23.26 -7.83 9.41
N ARG A 57 -24.19 -7.59 8.47
CA ARG A 57 -24.90 -6.30 8.28
C ARG A 57 -23.99 -5.07 8.23
N GLY A 58 -22.86 -5.19 7.56
CA GLY A 58 -21.88 -4.10 7.42
C GLY A 58 -20.90 -3.96 8.59
N GLN A 59 -21.01 -4.80 9.61
CA GLN A 59 -20.09 -4.83 10.74
C GLN A 59 -19.08 -5.96 10.60
N VAL A 60 -17.82 -5.62 10.68
CA VAL A 60 -16.70 -6.56 10.77
C VAL A 60 -16.42 -6.86 12.25
N ARG A 61 -16.06 -8.09 12.56
CA ARG A 61 -15.61 -8.51 13.89
C ARG A 61 -14.57 -9.60 13.76
N PHE A 62 -13.65 -9.64 14.70
CA PHE A 62 -12.61 -10.65 14.78
C PHE A 62 -12.60 -11.33 16.14
N ARG A 63 -12.25 -12.61 16.17
CA ARG A 63 -12.00 -13.38 17.39
C ARG A 63 -10.81 -14.31 17.16
N TYR A 64 -9.89 -14.32 18.10
CA TYR A 64 -8.79 -15.27 18.07
C TYR A 64 -9.25 -16.72 18.24
N ASN A 65 -8.50 -17.64 17.63
CA ASN A 65 -8.64 -19.06 17.87
C ASN A 65 -8.01 -19.41 19.23
N GLU A 66 -8.68 -20.26 20.02
CA GLU A 66 -8.20 -20.70 21.33
C GLU A 66 -6.82 -21.39 21.24
N ALA A 67 -6.61 -22.21 20.20
CA ALA A 67 -5.32 -22.86 19.97
C ALA A 67 -4.19 -21.86 19.70
N TRP A 68 -4.51 -20.73 19.05
CA TRP A 68 -3.55 -19.62 18.87
C TRP A 68 -3.23 -18.99 20.21
N LEU A 69 -4.23 -18.60 21.00
CA LEU A 69 -4.05 -17.92 22.30
C LEU A 69 -3.24 -18.77 23.30
N ARG A 70 -3.40 -20.08 23.27
CA ARG A 70 -2.64 -21.01 24.10
C ARG A 70 -1.27 -21.37 23.54
N GLY A 71 -1.02 -20.99 22.29
CA GLY A 71 0.26 -21.24 21.60
C GLY A 71 1.38 -20.39 22.16
N GLY A 72 2.54 -20.96 22.43
CA GLY A 72 3.71 -20.24 22.96
C GLY A 72 4.34 -19.21 21.98
N ARG A 73 3.77 -19.06 20.77
CA ARG A 73 4.18 -18.10 19.73
C ARG A 73 3.09 -17.07 19.42
N ALA A 74 2.04 -16.99 20.23
CA ALA A 74 0.96 -16.02 20.01
C ALA A 74 1.48 -14.59 20.17
N PHE A 75 1.11 -13.75 19.24
CA PHE A 75 1.32 -12.29 19.28
C PHE A 75 0.06 -11.58 18.79
N ALA A 76 -0.13 -10.34 19.20
CA ALA A 76 -1.23 -9.50 18.73
C ALA A 76 -1.01 -9.12 17.25
N LEU A 77 -1.96 -9.53 16.38
CA LEU A 77 -1.87 -9.26 14.94
C LEU A 77 -1.94 -7.75 14.62
N ASP A 78 -2.63 -7.02 15.48
CA ASP A 78 -2.97 -5.61 15.33
C ASP A 78 -3.00 -4.98 16.73
N PRO A 79 -2.59 -3.72 16.92
CA PRO A 79 -2.68 -3.06 18.22
C PRO A 79 -4.10 -2.97 18.80
N ASP A 80 -5.14 -3.09 17.97
CA ASP A 80 -6.54 -3.13 18.39
C ASP A 80 -7.04 -4.55 18.69
N LEU A 81 -6.17 -5.57 18.60
CA LEU A 81 -6.47 -6.98 18.82
C LEU A 81 -5.62 -7.54 19.97
N SER A 82 -5.99 -7.25 21.21
CA SER A 82 -5.32 -7.84 22.39
C SER A 82 -5.44 -9.37 22.40
N LEU A 83 -4.44 -10.05 23.00
CA LEU A 83 -4.41 -11.52 23.07
C LEU A 83 -5.37 -12.04 24.14
N ASP A 84 -6.66 -12.01 23.85
CA ASP A 84 -7.71 -12.57 24.72
C ASP A 84 -8.86 -13.20 23.90
N GLU A 85 -9.81 -13.83 24.57
CA GLU A 85 -10.94 -14.54 23.97
C GLU A 85 -12.10 -13.61 23.54
N SER A 86 -11.93 -12.30 23.64
CA SER A 86 -12.96 -11.32 23.31
C SER A 86 -13.30 -11.33 21.82
N THR A 87 -14.49 -10.81 21.52
CA THR A 87 -14.84 -10.43 20.15
C THR A 87 -14.49 -8.97 19.95
N PHE A 88 -13.60 -8.70 19.00
CA PHE A 88 -13.12 -7.37 18.69
C PHE A 88 -13.93 -6.76 17.55
N PHE A 89 -14.08 -5.44 17.61
CA PHE A 89 -14.70 -4.63 16.56
C PHE A 89 -13.69 -3.58 16.09
N PRO A 90 -13.58 -3.31 14.79
CA PRO A 90 -12.69 -2.28 14.30
C PRO A 90 -13.18 -0.89 14.70
N ARG A 91 -12.31 0.09 14.64
CA ARG A 91 -12.67 1.50 14.80
C ARG A 91 -13.66 1.92 13.72
N ALA A 92 -14.59 2.83 14.05
CA ALA A 92 -15.67 3.25 13.15
C ALA A 92 -15.12 3.90 11.87
N GLU A 93 -14.01 4.64 11.98
CA GLU A 93 -13.38 5.38 10.90
C GLU A 93 -12.77 4.46 9.82
N THR A 94 -12.31 3.27 10.22
CA THR A 94 -11.59 2.35 9.34
C THR A 94 -12.46 1.25 8.72
N GLY A 95 -13.54 0.86 9.40
CA GLY A 95 -14.46 -0.20 8.98
C GLY A 95 -13.87 -1.62 8.93
N ASN A 96 -12.56 -1.77 9.17
CA ASN A 96 -11.83 -3.02 9.34
C ASN A 96 -10.58 -2.76 10.20
N PHE A 97 -9.94 -3.82 10.71
CA PHE A 97 -8.68 -3.70 11.45
C PHE A 97 -7.53 -3.33 10.51
N GLY A 98 -6.56 -2.58 11.03
CA GLY A 98 -5.45 -2.05 10.24
C GLY A 98 -4.68 -3.14 9.51
N VAL A 99 -4.34 -4.25 10.18
CA VAL A 99 -3.60 -5.37 9.60
C VAL A 99 -4.35 -6.05 8.43
N PHE A 100 -5.67 -6.07 8.48
CA PHE A 100 -6.48 -6.59 7.37
C PHE A 100 -6.58 -5.57 6.24
N LEU A 101 -6.61 -4.27 6.56
CA LEU A 101 -6.53 -3.21 5.56
C LEU A 101 -5.18 -3.19 4.84
N ASP A 102 -4.07 -3.45 5.54
CA ASP A 102 -2.73 -3.58 4.94
C ASP A 102 -2.64 -4.73 3.93
N SER A 103 -3.45 -5.78 4.11
CA SER A 103 -3.56 -6.90 3.18
C SER A 103 -4.67 -6.73 2.13
N SER A 104 -5.36 -5.59 2.12
CA SER A 104 -6.40 -5.21 1.16
C SER A 104 -5.81 -4.39 -0.01
N PRO A 105 -6.53 -4.22 -1.14
CA PRO A 105 -6.00 -3.48 -2.27
C PRO A 105 -5.89 -1.98 -1.99
N ASP A 106 -4.87 -1.35 -2.58
CA ASP A 106 -4.69 0.09 -2.62
C ASP A 106 -5.76 0.81 -3.49
N ARG A 107 -5.64 2.13 -3.67
CA ARG A 107 -6.57 2.91 -4.48
C ARG A 107 -6.66 2.43 -5.93
N TRP A 108 -5.54 2.01 -6.52
CA TRP A 108 -5.52 1.46 -7.87
C TRP A 108 -6.29 0.13 -7.92
N GLY A 109 -5.96 -0.82 -7.05
CA GLY A 109 -6.64 -2.11 -6.95
C GLY A 109 -8.13 -1.96 -6.67
N GLN A 110 -8.53 -1.05 -5.76
CA GLN A 110 -9.94 -0.73 -5.50
C GLN A 110 -10.66 -0.19 -6.76
N THR A 111 -9.98 0.66 -7.55
CA THR A 111 -10.53 1.18 -8.81
C THR A 111 -10.78 0.05 -9.81
N LEU A 112 -9.83 -0.88 -9.94
CA LEU A 112 -9.97 -2.05 -10.80
C LEU A 112 -11.14 -2.95 -10.34
N MET A 113 -11.26 -3.21 -9.05
CA MET A 113 -12.37 -4.01 -8.49
C MET A 113 -13.74 -3.36 -8.72
N LYS A 114 -13.85 -2.03 -8.56
CA LYS A 114 -15.08 -1.28 -8.89
C LYS A 114 -15.45 -1.38 -10.37
N ARG A 115 -14.45 -1.32 -11.27
CA ARG A 115 -14.67 -1.51 -12.71
C ARG A 115 -15.10 -2.95 -13.04
N ARG A 116 -14.48 -3.95 -12.42
CA ARG A 116 -14.89 -5.36 -12.55
C ARG A 116 -16.33 -5.54 -12.10
N GLU A 117 -16.73 -4.99 -10.96
CA GLU A 117 -18.10 -5.05 -10.47
C GLU A 117 -19.10 -4.45 -11.47
N ALA A 118 -18.76 -3.31 -12.07
CA ALA A 118 -19.60 -2.66 -13.07
C ALA A 118 -19.82 -3.54 -14.33
N LEU A 119 -18.76 -4.25 -14.79
CA LEU A 119 -18.87 -5.18 -15.92
C LEU A 119 -19.71 -6.41 -15.57
N VAL A 120 -19.42 -7.05 -14.43
CA VAL A 120 -20.16 -8.23 -13.96
C VAL A 120 -21.63 -7.90 -13.78
N SER A 121 -21.95 -6.77 -13.15
CA SER A 121 -23.34 -6.31 -12.96
C SER A 121 -24.07 -6.12 -14.29
N ARG A 122 -23.39 -5.58 -15.30
CA ARG A 122 -23.96 -5.41 -16.65
C ARG A 122 -24.25 -6.76 -17.30
N ASP A 123 -23.31 -7.70 -17.22
CA ASP A 123 -23.45 -9.04 -17.81
C ASP A 123 -24.57 -9.84 -17.14
N GLU A 124 -24.75 -9.68 -15.84
CA GLU A 124 -25.80 -10.30 -15.03
C GLU A 124 -27.15 -9.54 -15.09
N GLY A 125 -27.19 -8.38 -15.73
CA GLY A 125 -28.41 -7.55 -15.82
C GLY A 125 -28.92 -7.03 -14.49
N ARG A 126 -28.03 -6.82 -13.52
CA ARG A 126 -28.34 -6.29 -12.16
C ARG A 126 -27.75 -4.90 -11.93
N PRO A 127 -28.27 -4.13 -10.96
CA PRO A 127 -27.64 -2.87 -10.54
C PRO A 127 -26.21 -3.09 -10.04
N VAL A 128 -25.34 -2.10 -10.32
CA VAL A 128 -23.98 -2.05 -9.76
C VAL A 128 -24.08 -1.86 -8.25
N ARG A 129 -23.40 -2.69 -7.49
CA ARG A 129 -23.32 -2.56 -6.03
C ARG A 129 -22.11 -1.73 -5.59
N SER A 130 -22.21 -1.01 -4.51
CA SER A 130 -21.06 -0.38 -3.86
C SER A 130 -20.20 -1.44 -3.21
N LEU A 131 -18.88 -1.32 -3.37
CA LEU A 131 -17.89 -2.18 -2.71
C LEU A 131 -17.36 -1.46 -1.46
N TYR A 132 -17.27 -2.19 -0.36
CA TYR A 132 -16.79 -1.73 0.95
C TYR A 132 -15.53 -2.49 1.37
N ALA A 133 -14.99 -2.17 2.54
CA ALA A 133 -13.76 -2.77 3.04
C ALA A 133 -13.77 -4.31 3.03
N TRP A 134 -14.89 -4.93 3.37
CA TRP A 134 -15.06 -6.38 3.29
C TRP A 134 -14.90 -6.93 1.87
N ASP A 135 -15.57 -6.32 0.89
CA ASP A 135 -15.47 -6.73 -0.52
C ASP A 135 -14.04 -6.64 -1.04
N PHE A 136 -13.35 -5.57 -0.67
CA PHE A 136 -11.94 -5.38 -1.02
C PHE A 136 -11.06 -6.44 -0.37
N GLN A 137 -11.30 -6.75 0.91
CA GLN A 137 -10.56 -7.78 1.63
C GLN A 137 -10.66 -9.16 0.98
N ILE A 138 -11.88 -9.60 0.64
CA ILE A 138 -12.11 -10.93 0.05
C ILE A 138 -11.75 -11.00 -1.43
N GLY A 139 -11.68 -9.88 -2.13
CA GLY A 139 -11.41 -9.81 -3.57
C GLY A 139 -9.94 -9.85 -3.96
N VAL A 140 -9.02 -9.89 -3.01
CA VAL A 140 -7.56 -9.97 -3.26
C VAL A 140 -7.16 -11.42 -3.53
N GLN A 141 -6.34 -11.62 -4.56
CA GLN A 141 -5.74 -12.91 -4.87
C GLN A 141 -4.74 -13.33 -3.78
N ASP A 142 -4.80 -14.59 -3.36
CA ASP A 142 -3.97 -15.10 -2.27
C ASP A 142 -2.47 -14.95 -2.56
N GLN A 143 -2.00 -15.35 -3.74
CA GLN A 143 -0.59 -15.31 -4.12
C GLN A 143 0.01 -13.90 -3.97
N THR A 144 -0.73 -12.87 -4.37
CA THR A 144 -0.27 -11.48 -4.40
C THR A 144 -0.64 -10.68 -3.15
N ARG A 145 -1.44 -11.25 -2.25
CA ARG A 145 -1.81 -10.61 -0.97
C ARG A 145 -0.55 -10.24 -0.19
N GLN A 146 -0.50 -9.00 0.31
CA GLN A 146 0.64 -8.53 1.10
C GLN A 146 0.71 -9.21 2.46
N GLY A 147 1.94 -9.47 2.87
CA GLY A 147 2.24 -10.07 4.15
C GLY A 147 1.91 -11.57 4.20
N ALA A 148 1.71 -12.06 5.40
CA ALA A 148 1.56 -13.48 5.70
C ALA A 148 0.14 -13.90 6.08
N LEU A 149 -0.83 -12.98 6.09
CA LEU A 149 -2.22 -13.31 6.37
C LEU A 149 -2.90 -13.90 5.13
N ARG A 150 -3.60 -15.01 5.34
CA ARG A 150 -4.37 -15.73 4.33
C ARG A 150 -5.78 -16.01 4.85
N PHE A 151 -6.74 -16.09 3.94
CA PHE A 151 -8.15 -16.25 4.29
C PHE A 151 -8.76 -17.43 3.56
N ARG A 152 -9.60 -18.20 4.25
CA ARG A 152 -10.38 -19.24 3.60
C ARG A 152 -11.79 -19.33 4.20
N ARG A 153 -12.72 -19.90 3.48
CA ARG A 153 -14.07 -20.18 4.01
C ARG A 153 -14.03 -21.37 4.98
N PRO A 154 -14.81 -21.34 6.06
CA PRO A 154 -14.90 -22.48 6.96
C PRO A 154 -15.22 -23.79 6.23
N GLY A 155 -14.51 -24.84 6.58
CA GLY A 155 -14.70 -26.17 5.97
C GLY A 155 -14.13 -26.35 4.58
N THR A 156 -13.39 -25.35 4.03
CA THR A 156 -12.65 -25.51 2.76
C THR A 156 -11.15 -25.69 3.03
N THR A 157 -10.43 -26.26 2.06
CA THR A 157 -8.97 -26.39 2.12
C THR A 157 -8.26 -25.30 1.35
N GLU A 158 -8.95 -24.62 0.43
CA GLU A 158 -8.39 -23.61 -0.45
C GLU A 158 -8.52 -22.20 0.13
N PHE A 159 -7.47 -21.39 -0.03
CA PHE A 159 -7.50 -19.99 0.33
C PHE A 159 -8.30 -19.18 -0.70
N LEU A 160 -8.91 -18.08 -0.27
CA LEU A 160 -9.66 -17.17 -1.14
C LEU A 160 -8.75 -16.54 -2.17
N GLY A 161 -9.23 -16.47 -3.41
CA GLY A 161 -8.47 -15.86 -4.50
C GLY A 161 -7.33 -16.74 -4.99
N ASN A 162 -7.48 -18.05 -5.01
CA ASN A 162 -6.50 -19.02 -5.52
C ASN A 162 -6.68 -19.28 -7.02
N GLU A 163 -6.93 -18.23 -7.81
CA GLU A 163 -7.07 -18.35 -9.25
C GLU A 163 -5.71 -18.38 -9.95
N THR A 164 -5.64 -19.08 -11.08
CA THR A 164 -4.42 -19.57 -11.74
C THR A 164 -3.49 -18.53 -12.38
N MET A 165 -3.69 -17.24 -12.25
CA MET A 165 -2.83 -16.20 -12.88
C MET A 165 -2.75 -14.90 -12.08
N ALA A 166 -2.52 -15.01 -10.79
CA ALA A 166 -2.45 -13.83 -9.92
C ALA A 166 -1.22 -12.94 -10.16
N ALA A 167 -0.09 -13.54 -10.52
CA ALA A 167 1.15 -12.84 -10.88
C ALA A 167 1.71 -13.45 -12.17
N PRO A 168 1.38 -12.88 -13.34
CA PRO A 168 1.86 -13.36 -14.61
C PRO A 168 3.40 -13.26 -14.70
N PRO A 169 4.03 -14.06 -15.58
CA PRO A 169 5.49 -14.02 -15.75
C PRO A 169 5.94 -12.67 -16.31
N VAL A 170 7.19 -12.32 -16.07
CA VAL A 170 7.83 -11.07 -16.55
C VAL A 170 7.69 -10.87 -18.07
N THR A 171 7.58 -11.94 -18.85
CA THR A 171 7.33 -11.88 -20.30
C THR A 171 6.00 -11.21 -20.67
N SER A 172 5.04 -11.15 -19.74
CA SER A 172 3.75 -10.47 -19.92
C SER A 172 3.78 -9.00 -19.51
N LEU A 173 4.91 -8.47 -19.03
CA LEU A 173 5.00 -7.13 -18.46
C LEU A 173 4.61 -6.03 -19.47
N SER A 174 4.99 -6.19 -20.76
CA SER A 174 4.64 -5.28 -21.84
C SER A 174 3.12 -5.25 -22.10
N GLU A 175 2.46 -6.41 -22.05
CA GLU A 175 1.01 -6.52 -22.19
C GLU A 175 0.29 -5.88 -20.99
N LEU A 176 0.79 -6.11 -19.76
CA LEU A 176 0.27 -5.50 -18.53
C LEU A 176 0.35 -3.97 -18.55
N GLU A 177 1.49 -3.40 -19.00
CA GLU A 177 1.64 -1.96 -19.18
C GLU A 177 0.64 -1.39 -20.16
N ALA A 178 0.51 -1.97 -21.34
CA ALA A 178 -0.41 -1.49 -22.39
C ALA A 178 -1.85 -1.43 -21.86
N VAL A 179 -2.26 -2.43 -21.11
CA VAL A 179 -3.60 -2.47 -20.53
C VAL A 179 -3.76 -1.51 -19.35
N ALA A 180 -2.77 -1.43 -18.46
CA ALA A 180 -2.78 -0.47 -17.37
C ALA A 180 -2.89 0.96 -17.91
N TYR A 181 -2.17 1.28 -18.98
CA TYR A 181 -2.24 2.56 -19.68
C TYR A 181 -3.64 2.85 -20.25
N GLU A 182 -4.28 1.88 -20.91
CA GLU A 182 -5.66 2.01 -21.38
C GLU A 182 -6.66 2.20 -20.23
N LEU A 183 -6.43 1.52 -19.09
CA LEU A 183 -7.26 1.64 -17.90
C LEU A 183 -7.15 3.01 -17.21
N THR A 184 -6.10 3.78 -17.44
CA THR A 184 -6.03 5.18 -16.98
C THR A 184 -6.86 6.11 -17.85
N SER A 185 -7.24 5.69 -19.06
CA SER A 185 -8.14 6.44 -19.92
C SER A 185 -9.55 6.51 -19.32
N ARG A 186 -10.19 7.68 -19.41
CA ARG A 186 -11.60 7.86 -19.03
C ARG A 186 -12.58 7.21 -20.01
N ARG A 187 -12.11 6.84 -21.22
CA ARG A 187 -12.90 6.21 -22.27
C ARG A 187 -12.25 4.89 -22.64
N ILE A 188 -12.92 3.79 -22.32
CA ILE A 188 -12.50 2.45 -22.72
C ILE A 188 -13.57 1.95 -23.66
N ASP A 189 -13.25 1.91 -24.95
CA ASP A 189 -14.20 1.53 -26.00
C ASP A 189 -14.24 0.00 -26.21
N ASN A 190 -13.14 -0.72 -25.87
CA ASN A 190 -13.07 -2.17 -26.03
C ASN A 190 -13.35 -2.91 -24.70
N LEU A 191 -14.62 -3.29 -24.51
CA LEU A 191 -15.08 -3.98 -23.29
C LEU A 191 -14.55 -5.42 -23.16
N ASP A 192 -14.26 -6.10 -24.26
CA ASP A 192 -13.76 -7.49 -24.22
C ASP A 192 -12.28 -7.53 -23.82
N ALA A 193 -11.48 -6.59 -24.35
CA ALA A 193 -10.13 -6.39 -23.87
C ALA A 193 -10.14 -6.02 -22.38
N LEU A 194 -11.02 -5.12 -21.95
CA LEU A 194 -11.17 -4.74 -20.55
C LEU A 194 -11.49 -5.94 -19.64
N ARG A 195 -12.38 -6.85 -20.05
CA ARG A 195 -12.73 -8.06 -19.31
C ARG A 195 -11.53 -8.98 -19.10
N LYS A 196 -10.84 -9.31 -20.20
CA LYS A 196 -9.63 -10.16 -20.16
C LYS A 196 -8.59 -9.60 -19.17
N TRP A 197 -8.37 -8.30 -19.22
CA TRP A 197 -7.29 -7.65 -18.50
C TRP A 197 -7.65 -7.27 -17.07
N LEU A 198 -8.91 -6.98 -16.78
CA LEU A 198 -9.34 -6.82 -15.40
C LEU A 198 -9.17 -8.13 -14.62
N ALA A 199 -9.36 -9.28 -15.25
CA ALA A 199 -9.08 -10.57 -14.60
C ALA A 199 -7.59 -10.71 -14.20
N VAL A 200 -6.67 -10.22 -15.03
CA VAL A 200 -5.23 -10.28 -14.77
C VAL A 200 -4.78 -9.17 -13.81
N LEU A 201 -5.27 -7.94 -13.98
CA LEU A 201 -4.84 -6.78 -13.19
C LEU A 201 -5.53 -6.68 -11.82
N VAL A 202 -6.77 -7.20 -11.67
CA VAL A 202 -7.45 -7.28 -10.35
C VAL A 202 -6.83 -8.36 -9.47
N ALA A 203 -6.06 -9.27 -10.05
CA ALA A 203 -5.23 -10.20 -9.30
C ALA A 203 -4.19 -9.54 -8.36
N PRO A 204 -3.65 -8.34 -8.61
CA PRO A 204 -2.74 -7.73 -7.65
C PRO A 204 -3.48 -7.13 -6.47
N GLY A 205 -3.44 -7.78 -5.35
CA GLY A 205 -3.57 -7.13 -4.07
C GLY A 205 -2.30 -6.34 -3.79
N ALA A 206 -2.08 -5.25 -4.49
CA ALA A 206 -1.02 -4.34 -4.15
C ALA A 206 -1.56 -3.41 -3.05
N SER A 207 -1.34 -3.78 -1.81
CA SER A 207 -1.56 -2.91 -0.65
C SER A 207 -0.42 -1.88 -0.48
N LEU A 208 0.58 -1.93 -1.35
CA LEU A 208 1.77 -1.07 -1.32
C LEU A 208 1.52 0.34 -1.86
N GLY A 209 0.51 1.03 -1.37
CA GLY A 209 0.29 2.47 -1.52
C GLY A 209 0.09 3.00 -2.96
N GLY A 210 -0.75 4.04 -3.10
CA GLY A 210 -0.82 4.88 -4.29
C GLY A 210 -1.95 4.57 -5.28
N ALA A 211 -2.21 5.58 -6.14
CA ALA A 211 -3.23 5.53 -7.19
C ALA A 211 -2.65 5.17 -8.58
N ARG A 212 -1.33 5.08 -8.70
CA ARG A 212 -0.65 4.80 -9.99
C ARG A 212 -0.92 3.38 -10.47
N PRO A 213 -0.98 3.19 -11.80
CA PRO A 213 -1.09 1.88 -12.42
C PRO A 213 0.08 0.98 -12.01
N LYS A 214 -0.24 -0.20 -11.52
CA LYS A 214 0.76 -1.20 -11.12
C LYS A 214 0.21 -2.62 -11.22
N ALA A 215 1.10 -3.59 -11.33
CA ALA A 215 0.75 -5.00 -11.27
C ALA A 215 1.86 -5.82 -10.60
N ASN A 216 1.48 -6.93 -9.96
CA ASN A 216 2.45 -7.94 -9.58
C ASN A 216 2.82 -8.79 -10.80
N PHE A 217 4.06 -9.24 -10.83
CA PHE A 217 4.54 -10.23 -11.79
C PHE A 217 5.58 -11.13 -11.15
N THR A 218 5.80 -12.28 -11.77
CA THR A 218 6.81 -13.25 -11.32
C THR A 218 8.03 -13.15 -12.24
N GLU A 219 9.20 -12.95 -11.65
CA GLU A 219 10.47 -12.93 -12.37
C GLU A 219 10.91 -14.36 -12.73
N SER A 220 11.90 -14.48 -13.58
CA SER A 220 12.43 -15.76 -14.08
C SER A 220 12.95 -16.69 -12.98
N ASP A 221 13.41 -16.13 -11.86
CA ASP A 221 13.85 -16.87 -10.66
C ASP A 221 12.71 -17.30 -9.73
N GLY A 222 11.46 -16.98 -10.10
CA GLY A 222 10.26 -17.25 -9.29
C GLY A 222 9.96 -16.19 -8.23
N SER A 223 10.78 -15.15 -8.08
CA SER A 223 10.54 -14.08 -7.13
C SER A 223 9.37 -13.18 -7.57
N LEU A 224 8.66 -12.63 -6.59
CA LEU A 224 7.50 -11.77 -6.81
C LEU A 224 7.93 -10.30 -6.85
N TRP A 225 7.50 -9.58 -7.89
CA TRP A 225 7.84 -8.20 -8.16
C TRP A 225 6.59 -7.35 -8.39
N ILE A 226 6.73 -6.04 -8.27
CA ILE A 226 5.72 -5.04 -8.63
C ILE A 226 6.29 -4.20 -9.77
N GLY A 227 5.53 -4.08 -10.88
CA GLY A 227 5.79 -3.11 -11.93
C GLY A 227 4.87 -1.90 -11.74
N LYS A 228 5.43 -0.71 -11.62
CA LYS A 228 4.72 0.57 -11.62
C LYS A 228 4.80 1.16 -13.02
N PHE A 229 3.65 1.28 -13.67
CA PHE A 229 3.55 1.65 -15.07
C PHE A 229 3.34 3.17 -15.25
N PRO A 230 3.73 3.71 -16.40
CA PRO A 230 3.32 5.06 -16.78
C PRO A 230 1.80 5.21 -16.81
N ALA A 231 1.31 6.35 -16.37
CA ALA A 231 -0.08 6.76 -16.51
C ALA A 231 -0.24 7.67 -17.73
N ARG A 232 -1.45 7.76 -18.26
CA ARG A 232 -1.72 8.55 -19.47
C ARG A 232 -1.56 10.06 -19.27
N ASP A 233 -1.77 10.51 -18.05
CA ASP A 233 -1.68 11.91 -17.61
C ASP A 233 -0.32 12.30 -17.04
N ASP A 234 0.68 11.39 -17.11
CA ASP A 234 2.04 11.73 -16.71
C ASP A 234 2.63 12.76 -17.68
N ASP A 235 3.17 13.83 -17.12
CA ASP A 235 3.88 14.90 -17.83
C ASP A 235 5.41 14.74 -17.82
N ARG A 236 5.90 13.74 -17.08
CA ARG A 236 7.30 13.39 -16.87
C ARG A 236 7.50 11.91 -16.61
N ASP A 237 8.74 11.44 -16.69
CA ASP A 237 9.07 10.02 -16.48
C ASP A 237 9.14 9.66 -14.98
N ILE A 238 7.97 9.52 -14.35
CA ILE A 238 7.87 9.21 -12.91
C ILE A 238 8.61 7.90 -12.55
N GLY A 239 8.53 6.87 -13.42
CA GLY A 239 9.24 5.61 -13.18
C GLY A 239 10.74 5.78 -13.17
N ALA A 240 11.29 6.61 -14.06
CA ALA A 240 12.71 6.92 -14.08
C ALA A 240 13.14 7.74 -12.86
N TRP A 241 12.32 8.69 -12.41
CA TRP A 241 12.61 9.46 -11.19
C TRP A 241 12.56 8.61 -9.93
N GLU A 242 11.63 7.67 -9.83
CA GLU A 242 11.61 6.70 -8.72
C GLU A 242 12.87 5.83 -8.74
N TYR A 243 13.38 5.46 -9.92
CA TYR A 243 14.63 4.72 -10.05
C TYR A 243 15.85 5.59 -9.71
N VAL A 244 15.88 6.89 -10.07
CA VAL A 244 16.92 7.83 -9.60
C VAL A 244 16.96 7.85 -8.07
N ALA A 245 15.80 8.07 -7.42
CA ALA A 245 15.71 8.08 -5.97
C ALA A 245 16.16 6.76 -5.35
N HIS A 246 15.82 5.62 -5.98
CA HIS A 246 16.24 4.30 -5.54
C HIS A 246 17.78 4.11 -5.61
N GLU A 247 18.42 4.50 -6.72
CA GLU A 247 19.87 4.44 -6.88
C GLU A 247 20.59 5.32 -5.86
N LEU A 248 20.10 6.55 -5.62
CA LEU A 248 20.62 7.47 -4.62
C LEU A 248 20.42 6.91 -3.20
N ALA A 249 19.25 6.32 -2.90
CA ALA A 249 18.95 5.70 -1.60
C ALA A 249 19.94 4.58 -1.30
N ARG A 250 20.20 3.71 -2.28
CA ARG A 250 21.17 2.63 -2.18
C ARG A 250 22.58 3.16 -1.94
N SER A 251 22.98 4.21 -2.67
CA SER A 251 24.29 4.87 -2.50
C SER A 251 24.41 5.54 -1.13
N ALA A 252 23.32 6.09 -0.60
CA ALA A 252 23.25 6.68 0.75
C ALA A 252 23.19 5.64 1.87
N GLY A 253 23.18 4.32 1.55
CA GLY A 253 23.09 3.25 2.54
C GLY A 253 21.70 3.08 3.16
N VAL A 254 20.65 3.61 2.53
CA VAL A 254 19.26 3.30 2.88
C VAL A 254 18.95 1.89 2.40
N ASP A 255 18.37 1.09 3.29
CA ASP A 255 17.90 -0.25 2.92
C ASP A 255 16.69 -0.14 1.99
N VAL A 256 16.85 -0.60 0.74
CA VAL A 256 15.84 -0.60 -0.33
C VAL A 256 15.81 -1.97 -1.00
N PRO A 257 14.65 -2.45 -1.47
CA PRO A 257 14.56 -3.71 -2.20
C PRO A 257 15.28 -3.63 -3.55
N GLU A 258 15.62 -4.77 -4.12
CA GLU A 258 16.14 -4.86 -5.50
C GLU A 258 15.15 -4.22 -6.48
N ALA A 259 15.65 -3.39 -7.39
CA ALA A 259 14.83 -2.71 -8.40
C ALA A 259 15.51 -2.70 -9.78
N LYS A 260 14.69 -2.51 -10.81
CA LYS A 260 15.14 -2.33 -12.20
C LYS A 260 14.22 -1.36 -12.93
N LEU A 261 14.79 -0.67 -13.90
CA LEU A 261 14.07 0.23 -14.78
C LEU A 261 13.93 -0.44 -16.16
N VAL A 262 12.72 -0.45 -16.71
CA VAL A 262 12.43 -1.11 -17.99
C VAL A 262 11.65 -0.15 -18.88
N ARG A 263 12.08 -0.02 -20.15
CA ARG A 263 11.29 0.65 -21.18
C ARG A 263 10.53 -0.39 -21.97
N LEU A 264 9.21 -0.30 -21.98
CA LEU A 264 8.33 -1.24 -22.67
C LEU A 264 7.69 -0.57 -23.91
N ASN A 265 6.38 -0.32 -23.87
CA ASN A 265 5.64 0.22 -25.01
C ASN A 265 5.56 1.75 -25.00
N ASN A 266 5.78 2.38 -23.85
CA ASN A 266 5.61 3.80 -23.65
C ASN A 266 6.91 4.60 -23.83
N VAL A 267 6.75 5.92 -23.95
CA VAL A 267 7.86 6.89 -23.95
C VAL A 267 8.54 6.88 -22.57
N PHE A 268 7.75 6.76 -21.51
CA PHE A 268 8.20 6.71 -20.12
C PHE A 268 8.51 5.29 -19.65
N HIS A 269 9.32 5.17 -18.62
CA HIS A 269 9.76 3.89 -18.09
C HIS A 269 8.78 3.28 -17.08
N THR A 270 8.80 1.96 -17.02
CA THR A 270 8.21 1.16 -15.94
C THR A 270 9.27 0.92 -14.87
N PHE A 271 9.00 1.33 -13.64
CA PHE A 271 9.81 1.00 -12.47
C PHE A 271 9.38 -0.34 -11.91
N CYS A 272 10.32 -1.26 -11.76
CA CYS A 272 10.07 -2.59 -11.20
C CYS A 272 10.84 -2.77 -9.90
N VAL A 273 10.17 -3.25 -8.85
CA VAL A 273 10.75 -3.48 -7.53
C VAL A 273 10.36 -4.84 -6.98
N LYS A 274 11.33 -5.54 -6.40
CA LYS A 274 11.14 -6.84 -5.76
C LYS A 274 10.36 -6.70 -4.47
N ARG A 275 9.44 -7.60 -4.22
CA ARG A 275 8.66 -7.58 -2.98
C ARG A 275 9.50 -8.08 -1.81
N PHE A 276 9.59 -7.27 -0.76
CA PHE A 276 10.33 -7.56 0.47
C PHE A 276 9.53 -8.41 1.47
N ASP A 277 8.22 -8.54 1.27
CA ASP A 277 7.35 -9.39 2.09
C ASP A 277 7.36 -10.86 1.64
N ARG A 278 8.31 -11.21 0.79
CA ARG A 278 8.62 -12.56 0.33
C ARG A 278 10.12 -12.82 0.44
N GLU A 279 10.49 -13.96 1.00
CA GLU A 279 11.87 -14.39 1.10
C GLU A 279 11.98 -15.91 0.92
N GLY A 280 12.79 -16.36 -0.03
CA GLY A 280 12.96 -17.79 -0.32
C GLY A 280 11.65 -18.54 -0.64
N GLY A 281 10.65 -17.84 -1.20
CA GLY A 281 9.31 -18.38 -1.46
C GLY A 281 8.35 -18.31 -0.26
N ASN A 282 8.82 -17.97 0.94
CA ASN A 282 8.00 -17.81 2.14
C ASN A 282 7.42 -16.41 2.22
N ARG A 283 6.29 -16.28 2.92
CA ARG A 283 5.67 -15.00 3.27
C ARG A 283 6.27 -14.47 4.55
N ARG A 284 6.35 -13.14 4.67
CA ARG A 284 6.77 -12.45 5.89
C ARG A 284 5.59 -11.65 6.44
N PHE A 285 5.35 -11.70 7.74
CA PHE A 285 4.28 -10.93 8.34
C PHE A 285 4.63 -9.45 8.35
N TYR A 286 3.80 -8.67 7.69
CA TYR A 286 3.99 -7.23 7.48
C TYR A 286 2.82 -6.44 8.07
N ALA A 287 3.10 -5.30 8.67
CA ALA A 287 2.13 -4.29 9.05
C ALA A 287 2.67 -2.89 8.73
N SER A 288 1.80 -1.99 8.25
CA SER A 288 2.18 -0.60 8.01
C SER A 288 2.36 0.19 9.30
N ALA A 289 3.13 1.27 9.26
CA ALA A 289 3.22 2.20 10.39
C ALA A 289 1.87 2.83 10.72
N MET A 290 1.00 3.06 9.72
CA MET A 290 -0.38 3.50 9.92
C MET A 290 -1.13 2.56 10.87
N THR A 291 -1.02 1.25 10.67
CA THR A 291 -1.63 0.22 11.51
C THR A 291 -1.00 0.18 12.89
N MET A 292 0.33 0.07 12.96
CA MET A 292 1.03 -0.15 14.22
C MET A 292 0.98 1.06 15.16
N LEU A 293 0.86 2.27 14.61
CA LEU A 293 0.66 3.51 15.38
C LEU A 293 -0.83 3.84 15.64
N ARG A 294 -1.77 2.97 15.23
CA ARG A 294 -3.22 3.13 15.42
C ARG A 294 -3.75 4.44 14.82
N LYS A 295 -3.24 4.82 13.64
CA LYS A 295 -3.65 6.04 12.93
C LYS A 295 -4.62 5.71 11.80
N ASP A 296 -5.42 6.68 11.40
CA ASP A 296 -6.31 6.66 10.24
C ASP A 296 -5.87 7.64 9.14
N GLN A 297 -5.07 8.64 9.52
CA GLN A 297 -4.43 9.64 8.67
C GLN A 297 -2.97 9.83 9.08
N SER A 298 -2.18 10.44 8.21
CA SER A 298 -0.75 10.67 8.45
C SER A 298 -0.44 12.07 8.96
N GLU A 299 -1.33 13.01 8.70
CA GLU A 299 -1.18 14.41 9.09
C GLU A 299 -1.07 14.53 10.61
N GLY A 300 -0.07 15.28 11.06
CA GLY A 300 0.23 15.46 12.48
C GLY A 300 0.96 14.28 13.14
N SER A 301 1.30 13.24 12.38
CA SER A 301 2.21 12.19 12.85
C SER A 301 3.65 12.55 12.53
N SER A 302 4.59 11.97 13.27
CA SER A 302 6.02 12.24 13.11
C SER A 302 6.83 10.96 12.89
N TYR A 303 8.04 11.11 12.34
CA TYR A 303 9.02 10.02 12.29
C TYR A 303 9.47 9.56 13.69
N LEU A 304 9.32 10.43 14.70
CA LEU A 304 9.65 10.08 16.08
C LEU A 304 8.71 9.02 16.66
N GLU A 305 7.43 8.98 16.21
CA GLU A 305 6.49 7.92 16.60
C GLU A 305 6.95 6.55 16.03
N LEU A 306 7.54 6.52 14.82
CA LEU A 306 8.12 5.30 14.27
C LEU A 306 9.35 4.84 15.08
N ALA A 307 10.23 5.78 15.44
CA ALA A 307 11.37 5.49 16.30
C ALA A 307 10.93 4.95 17.67
N GLN A 308 9.93 5.56 18.29
CA GLN A 308 9.35 5.10 19.55
C GLN A 308 8.76 3.69 19.42
N PHE A 309 8.04 3.38 18.32
CA PHE A 309 7.54 2.03 18.08
C PHE A 309 8.67 1.00 18.02
N LEU A 310 9.74 1.27 17.28
CA LEU A 310 10.89 0.38 17.17
C LEU A 310 11.58 0.17 18.54
N ARG A 311 11.70 1.21 19.35
CA ARG A 311 12.28 1.10 20.70
C ARG A 311 11.48 0.20 21.64
N VAL A 312 10.14 0.18 21.48
CA VAL A 312 9.24 -0.55 22.40
C VAL A 312 8.93 -1.96 21.88
N GLN A 313 8.78 -2.12 20.57
CA GLN A 313 8.28 -3.36 19.94
C GLN A 313 9.31 -4.01 19.00
N GLY A 314 10.42 -3.33 18.77
CA GLY A 314 11.47 -3.81 17.88
C GLY A 314 12.23 -5.02 18.42
N ASP A 315 12.87 -5.74 17.52
CA ASP A 315 13.79 -6.82 17.89
C ASP A 315 15.00 -6.25 18.65
N HIS A 316 15.14 -6.64 19.90
CA HIS A 316 16.20 -6.15 20.80
C HIS A 316 17.62 -6.30 20.24
N ALA A 317 17.87 -7.34 19.44
CA ALA A 317 19.18 -7.56 18.82
C ALA A 317 19.47 -6.58 17.67
N SER A 318 18.44 -5.98 17.09
CA SER A 318 18.52 -5.21 15.84
C SER A 318 17.98 -3.78 15.94
N VAL A 319 17.37 -3.41 17.09
CA VAL A 319 16.68 -2.11 17.24
C VAL A 319 17.60 -0.93 16.96
N GLN A 320 18.86 -0.97 17.40
CA GLN A 320 19.86 0.07 17.14
C GLN A 320 20.13 0.24 15.63
N GLN A 321 20.24 -0.87 14.92
CA GLN A 321 20.41 -0.85 13.47
C GLN A 321 19.16 -0.26 12.77
N ASP A 322 17.97 -0.64 13.21
CA ASP A 322 16.71 -0.16 12.62
C ASP A 322 16.49 1.33 12.92
N LEU A 323 16.80 1.82 14.12
CA LEU A 323 16.77 3.25 14.45
C LEU A 323 17.76 4.05 13.60
N ARG A 324 18.99 3.56 13.43
CA ARG A 324 20.00 4.17 12.56
C ARG A 324 19.52 4.20 11.09
N GLN A 325 18.90 3.13 10.61
CA GLN A 325 18.30 3.08 9.27
C GLN A 325 17.12 4.03 9.13
N LEU A 326 16.27 4.15 10.15
CA LEU A 326 15.16 5.10 10.12
C LEU A 326 15.65 6.55 10.07
N PHE A 327 16.63 6.93 10.89
CA PHE A 327 17.24 8.27 10.85
C PHE A 327 17.83 8.57 9.46
N ARG A 328 18.59 7.61 8.89
CA ARG A 328 19.15 7.72 7.53
C ARG A 328 18.07 7.94 6.49
N ARG A 329 16.95 7.21 6.59
CA ARG A 329 15.80 7.36 5.71
C ARG A 329 15.15 8.73 5.83
N VAL A 330 15.00 9.26 7.04
CA VAL A 330 14.48 10.63 7.27
C VAL A 330 15.38 11.66 6.61
N ALA A 331 16.69 11.60 6.88
CA ALA A 331 17.67 12.49 6.27
C ALA A 331 17.63 12.40 4.72
N PHE A 332 17.50 11.19 4.18
CA PHE A 332 17.39 10.96 2.74
C PHE A 332 16.11 11.55 2.16
N ASN A 333 14.95 11.31 2.77
CA ASN A 333 13.66 11.87 2.33
C ASN A 333 13.67 13.40 2.31
N VAL A 334 14.31 14.01 3.32
CA VAL A 334 14.50 15.46 3.38
C VAL A 334 15.41 15.94 2.24
N ALA A 335 16.54 15.27 2.03
CA ALA A 335 17.54 15.68 1.04
C ALA A 335 17.03 15.61 -0.39
N ILE A 336 16.23 14.59 -0.76
CA ILE A 336 15.65 14.45 -2.11
C ILE A 336 14.28 15.13 -2.26
N GLY A 337 13.75 15.74 -1.19
CA GLY A 337 12.42 16.34 -1.20
C GLY A 337 11.28 15.33 -1.40
N ASN A 338 11.36 14.14 -0.79
CA ASN A 338 10.25 13.18 -0.76
C ASN A 338 9.15 13.68 0.21
N ARG A 339 8.42 14.70 -0.20
CA ARG A 339 7.43 15.42 0.63
C ARG A 339 6.07 14.70 0.72
N ASP A 340 5.88 13.63 -0.06
CA ASP A 340 4.67 12.80 0.01
C ASP A 340 4.86 11.54 0.90
N ASP A 341 5.92 11.52 1.71
CA ASP A 341 6.17 10.41 2.61
C ASP A 341 5.15 10.39 3.75
N HIS A 342 4.42 9.30 3.86
CA HIS A 342 3.32 9.14 4.81
C HIS A 342 3.38 7.76 5.51
N LEU A 343 2.61 7.56 6.59
CA LEU A 343 2.68 6.36 7.42
C LEU A 343 2.45 5.03 6.67
N ARG A 344 1.80 5.06 5.50
CA ARG A 344 1.65 3.85 4.66
C ARG A 344 2.88 3.52 3.83
N ASN A 345 3.83 4.46 3.69
CA ASN A 345 5.13 4.25 3.03
C ASN A 345 6.19 3.70 3.99
N HIS A 346 5.80 3.53 5.25
CA HIS A 346 6.61 2.86 6.27
C HIS A 346 5.90 1.61 6.74
N GLY A 347 6.66 0.59 7.08
CA GLY A 347 6.11 -0.63 7.63
C GLY A 347 7.14 -1.42 8.39
N PHE A 348 6.64 -2.47 9.02
CA PHE A 348 7.42 -3.34 9.85
C PHE A 348 7.19 -4.80 9.44
N ILE A 349 8.23 -5.60 9.56
CA ILE A 349 8.21 -7.04 9.34
C ILE A 349 8.45 -7.72 10.66
N LEU A 350 7.61 -8.66 11.03
CA LEU A 350 7.80 -9.45 12.25
C LEU A 350 8.90 -10.48 12.03
N GLY A 351 9.92 -10.45 12.88
CA GLY A 351 10.97 -11.46 13.00
C GLY A 351 10.81 -12.27 14.28
N GLU A 352 11.73 -13.21 14.52
CA GLU A 352 11.71 -14.07 15.74
C GLU A 352 11.85 -13.27 17.03
N GLY A 353 12.65 -12.17 17.02
CA GLY A 353 12.95 -11.35 18.19
C GLY A 353 12.06 -10.12 18.38
N GLY A 354 11.15 -9.84 17.44
CA GLY A 354 10.30 -8.66 17.43
C GLY A 354 10.15 -8.03 16.05
N TRP A 355 9.66 -6.81 16.02
CA TRP A 355 9.46 -6.08 14.78
C TRP A 355 10.76 -5.50 14.22
N ARG A 356 10.93 -5.54 12.92
CA ARG A 356 12.05 -4.96 12.18
C ARG A 356 11.54 -3.89 11.23
N LEU A 357 12.30 -2.83 11.02
CA LEU A 357 11.97 -1.84 10.00
C LEU A 357 12.02 -2.49 8.61
N ALA A 358 10.92 -2.40 7.85
CA ALA A 358 10.89 -2.87 6.47
C ALA A 358 11.81 -2.00 5.58
N PRO A 359 12.36 -2.53 4.47
CA PRO A 359 13.05 -1.73 3.48
C PRO A 359 12.23 -0.53 3.02
N ALA A 360 12.88 0.57 2.63
CA ALA A 360 12.18 1.76 2.12
C ALA A 360 11.57 1.48 0.76
N PHE A 361 10.37 1.99 0.53
CA PHE A 361 9.63 1.87 -0.71
C PHE A 361 8.81 3.13 -0.99
N ASP A 362 8.41 3.34 -2.23
CA ASP A 362 7.63 4.49 -2.67
C ASP A 362 8.32 5.84 -2.39
N VAL A 363 9.62 5.90 -2.67
CA VAL A 363 10.49 7.05 -2.42
C VAL A 363 10.65 7.85 -3.71
N ASN A 364 10.09 9.06 -3.74
CA ASN A 364 10.09 9.91 -4.94
C ASN A 364 10.32 11.37 -4.58
N PRO A 365 11.12 12.14 -5.36
CA PRO A 365 11.16 13.58 -5.23
C PRO A 365 9.79 14.17 -5.59
N ASN A 366 9.29 15.09 -4.75
CA ASN A 366 7.97 15.71 -4.89
C ASN A 366 8.11 17.23 -4.86
N ILE A 367 7.64 17.89 -5.94
CA ILE A 367 7.64 19.35 -6.09
C ILE A 367 6.26 19.97 -5.86
N ASP A 368 5.22 19.16 -5.72
CA ASP A 368 3.84 19.62 -5.60
C ASP A 368 3.47 20.07 -4.18
N LYS A 369 4.30 19.67 -3.19
CA LYS A 369 4.15 20.03 -1.77
C LYS A 369 5.32 20.89 -1.31
N ALA A 370 5.06 21.86 -0.43
CA ALA A 370 6.11 22.69 0.17
C ALA A 370 6.75 22.01 1.40
N GLU A 371 5.97 21.22 2.14
CA GLU A 371 6.34 20.59 3.40
C GLU A 371 6.12 19.08 3.34
N HIS A 372 6.74 18.35 4.25
CA HIS A 372 6.51 16.91 4.41
C HIS A 372 5.12 16.61 4.97
N VAL A 373 4.58 15.43 4.69
CA VAL A 373 3.34 14.96 5.35
C VAL A 373 3.62 14.57 6.80
N LEU A 374 4.75 13.90 7.05
CA LEU A 374 5.18 13.56 8.40
C LEU A 374 6.05 14.68 8.99
N ASN A 375 5.84 14.97 10.26
CA ASN A 375 6.72 15.87 10.99
C ASN A 375 8.11 15.24 11.16
N ILE A 376 9.14 16.08 11.05
CA ILE A 376 10.54 15.69 11.29
C ILE A 376 10.79 15.55 12.80
N ASP A 377 10.29 16.51 13.57
CA ASP A 377 10.20 16.42 15.02
C ASP A 377 8.74 16.20 15.48
N ASP A 378 8.33 16.69 16.63
CA ASP A 378 6.97 16.52 17.13
C ASP A 378 5.94 17.39 16.39
N MET A 379 6.35 18.52 15.80
CA MET A 379 5.43 19.55 15.26
C MET A 379 5.87 20.17 13.94
N ASP A 380 7.15 20.05 13.56
CA ASP A 380 7.72 20.73 12.41
C ASP A 380 7.98 19.73 11.26
N ASN A 381 7.36 20.00 10.12
CA ASN A 381 7.45 19.19 8.90
C ASN A 381 8.21 19.90 7.77
N ARG A 382 8.91 21.02 8.05
CA ARG A 382 9.70 21.71 7.04
C ARG A 382 10.90 20.86 6.59
N PRO A 383 11.21 20.81 5.31
CA PRO A 383 12.36 20.06 4.81
C PRO A 383 13.67 20.73 5.26
N SER A 384 14.30 20.21 6.32
CA SER A 384 15.53 20.74 6.88
C SER A 384 16.42 19.63 7.44
N LEU A 385 17.65 19.54 6.95
CA LEU A 385 18.65 18.59 7.47
C LEU A 385 19.17 19.00 8.85
N ASP A 386 19.20 20.30 9.17
CA ASP A 386 19.54 20.78 10.51
C ASP A 386 18.47 20.39 11.53
N LEU A 387 17.19 20.51 11.15
CA LEU A 387 16.08 20.01 11.97
C LEU A 387 16.20 18.50 12.17
N THR A 388 16.48 17.74 11.10
CA THR A 388 16.72 16.29 11.21
C THR A 388 17.86 15.98 12.17
N LEU A 389 18.99 16.70 12.07
CA LEU A 389 20.13 16.52 12.96
C LEU A 389 19.76 16.74 14.43
N SER A 390 18.90 17.73 14.72
CA SER A 390 18.47 18.05 16.09
C SER A 390 17.64 16.92 16.74
N THR A 391 17.10 15.99 15.96
CA THR A 391 16.30 14.85 16.46
C THR A 391 17.11 13.59 16.75
N ALA A 392 18.44 13.63 16.60
CA ALA A 392 19.33 12.47 16.70
C ALA A 392 19.14 11.63 17.98
N GLU A 393 18.90 12.26 19.12
CA GLU A 393 18.72 11.56 20.40
C GLU A 393 17.51 10.63 20.43
N PHE A 394 16.44 10.94 19.69
CA PHE A 394 15.24 10.08 19.59
C PHE A 394 15.51 8.78 18.84
N TYR A 395 16.58 8.73 18.06
CA TYR A 395 17.07 7.54 17.35
C TYR A 395 18.24 6.87 18.07
N GLU A 396 18.53 7.29 19.32
CA GLU A 396 19.64 6.80 20.14
C GLU A 396 21.01 6.99 19.47
N LEU A 397 21.16 8.08 18.69
CA LEU A 397 22.40 8.47 18.03
C LEU A 397 23.07 9.60 18.77
N SER A 398 24.38 9.52 18.89
CA SER A 398 25.18 10.69 19.28
C SER A 398 25.15 11.76 18.17
N PRO A 399 25.37 13.04 18.52
CA PRO A 399 25.44 14.10 17.51
C PRO A 399 26.47 13.85 16.39
N LEU A 400 27.57 13.19 16.72
CA LEU A 400 28.63 12.85 15.76
C LEU A 400 28.15 11.77 14.78
N GLU A 401 27.53 10.67 15.26
CA GLU A 401 27.01 9.62 14.43
C GLU A 401 25.89 10.14 13.51
N ALA A 402 25.01 11.00 14.02
CA ALA A 402 23.96 11.62 13.23
C ALA A 402 24.53 12.52 12.12
N ALA A 403 25.54 13.32 12.44
CA ALA A 403 26.24 14.18 11.48
C ALA A 403 26.93 13.33 10.39
N ASP A 404 27.58 12.22 10.76
CA ASP A 404 28.20 11.30 9.81
C ASP A 404 27.16 10.71 8.84
N ILE A 405 26.00 10.28 9.35
CA ILE A 405 24.91 9.77 8.52
C ILE A 405 24.40 10.84 7.55
N ILE A 406 24.19 12.07 8.01
CA ILE A 406 23.75 13.17 7.15
C ILE A 406 24.79 13.46 6.06
N ASN A 407 26.07 13.48 6.40
CA ASN A 407 27.15 13.70 5.43
C ASN A 407 27.21 12.60 4.37
N GLU A 408 27.02 11.32 4.76
CA GLU A 408 26.95 10.21 3.82
C GLU A 408 25.74 10.36 2.86
N VAL A 409 24.57 10.75 3.38
CA VAL A 409 23.37 11.00 2.60
C VAL A 409 23.59 12.17 1.64
N VAL A 410 24.11 13.29 2.12
CA VAL A 410 24.39 14.48 1.31
C VAL A 410 25.38 14.15 0.20
N ALA A 411 26.45 13.40 0.48
CA ALA A 411 27.40 12.97 -0.54
C ALA A 411 26.77 12.12 -1.63
N ALA A 412 25.88 11.20 -1.27
CA ALA A 412 25.17 10.38 -2.24
C ALA A 412 24.17 11.20 -3.08
N VAL A 413 23.45 12.13 -2.44
CA VAL A 413 22.46 12.97 -3.14
C VAL A 413 23.11 13.99 -4.05
N ASN A 414 24.33 14.45 -3.79
CA ASN A 414 25.09 15.33 -4.69
C ASN A 414 25.16 14.81 -6.14
N GLU A 415 25.08 13.51 -6.35
CA GLU A 415 25.19 12.87 -7.66
C GLU A 415 23.86 12.82 -8.43
N TRP A 416 22.78 13.40 -7.92
CA TRP A 416 21.44 13.21 -8.46
C TRP A 416 21.31 13.60 -9.94
N GLN A 417 21.97 14.68 -10.38
CA GLN A 417 21.93 15.12 -11.78
C GLN A 417 22.69 14.15 -12.70
N GLU A 418 23.81 13.63 -12.23
CA GLU A 418 24.61 12.65 -12.98
C GLU A 418 23.86 11.32 -13.13
N VAL A 419 23.20 10.88 -12.05
CA VAL A 419 22.34 9.69 -12.06
C VAL A 419 21.17 9.89 -13.03
N ALA A 420 20.47 11.02 -12.97
CA ALA A 420 19.36 11.34 -13.87
C ALA A 420 19.80 11.37 -15.35
N GLN A 421 20.97 11.97 -15.64
CA GLN A 421 21.55 11.99 -16.97
C GLN A 421 21.93 10.59 -17.47
N ARG A 422 22.55 9.76 -16.63
CA ARG A 422 22.93 8.38 -16.95
C ARG A 422 21.71 7.51 -17.29
N ILE A 423 20.58 7.73 -16.60
CA ILE A 423 19.32 7.04 -16.86
C ILE A 423 18.66 7.55 -18.14
N GLY A 424 19.01 8.75 -18.61
CA GLY A 424 18.50 9.34 -19.84
C GLY A 424 17.28 10.23 -19.62
N ILE A 425 17.09 10.76 -18.42
CA ILE A 425 16.05 11.74 -18.12
C ILE A 425 16.31 13.04 -18.91
N ALA A 426 15.26 13.61 -19.49
CA ALA A 426 15.35 14.83 -20.27
C ALA A 426 15.82 16.02 -19.41
N ARG A 427 16.71 16.86 -19.97
CA ARG A 427 17.22 18.05 -19.25
C ARG A 427 16.11 18.98 -18.76
N SER A 428 15.01 19.07 -19.48
CA SER A 428 13.85 19.86 -19.06
C SER A 428 13.21 19.31 -17.77
N GLU A 429 13.14 18.00 -17.62
CA GLU A 429 12.64 17.38 -16.38
C GLU A 429 13.61 17.59 -15.22
N VAL A 430 14.93 17.49 -15.46
CA VAL A 430 15.96 17.78 -14.45
C VAL A 430 15.78 19.20 -13.88
N LEU A 431 15.57 20.19 -14.75
CA LEU A 431 15.35 21.57 -14.31
C LEU A 431 14.03 21.75 -13.51
N ILE A 432 12.99 21.00 -13.87
CA ILE A 432 11.72 21.04 -13.13
C ILE A 432 11.88 20.46 -11.71
N LEU A 433 12.62 19.35 -11.59
CA LEU A 433 12.78 18.64 -10.31
C LEU A 433 13.87 19.26 -9.41
N GLU A 434 14.66 20.22 -9.89
CA GLU A 434 15.73 20.86 -9.11
C GLU A 434 15.23 21.41 -7.76
N SER A 435 14.03 21.97 -7.72
CA SER A 435 13.43 22.48 -6.49
C SER A 435 13.12 21.40 -5.42
N ALA A 436 13.07 20.12 -5.79
CA ALA A 436 12.91 19.04 -4.82
C ALA A 436 14.16 18.91 -3.94
N PHE A 437 15.34 19.19 -4.47
CA PHE A 437 16.63 19.04 -3.80
C PHE A 437 17.07 20.29 -3.02
N GLN A 438 16.19 21.27 -2.84
CA GLN A 438 16.52 22.57 -2.21
C GLN A 438 17.09 22.40 -0.78
N ALA A 439 16.52 21.52 0.04
CA ALA A 439 17.01 21.30 1.42
C ALA A 439 18.45 20.76 1.46
N HIS A 440 18.81 19.91 0.51
CA HIS A 440 20.17 19.43 0.30
C HIS A 440 21.10 20.59 -0.11
N ASP A 441 20.72 21.38 -1.09
CA ASP A 441 21.55 22.47 -1.60
C ASP A 441 21.79 23.57 -0.57
N GLU A 442 20.80 23.91 0.24
CA GLU A 442 20.88 24.84 1.35
C GLU A 442 21.87 24.35 2.43
N PHE A 443 21.81 23.07 2.78
CA PHE A 443 22.73 22.47 3.75
C PHE A 443 24.17 22.47 3.25
N VAL A 444 24.40 22.11 1.98
CA VAL A 444 25.73 22.13 1.34
C VAL A 444 26.30 23.55 1.29
N ALA A 445 25.47 24.53 0.93
CA ALA A 445 25.87 25.94 0.89
C ALA A 445 26.23 26.48 2.28
N ALA A 446 25.48 26.13 3.32
CA ALA A 446 25.78 26.52 4.72
C ALA A 446 27.10 25.92 5.19
N ALA A 447 27.33 24.62 4.94
CA ALA A 447 28.59 23.95 5.28
C ALA A 447 29.81 24.59 4.59
N ALA A 448 29.69 24.94 3.30
CA ALA A 448 30.76 25.62 2.54
C ALA A 448 31.07 27.02 3.08
N ALA A 449 30.06 27.75 3.59
CA ALA A 449 30.24 29.08 4.15
C ALA A 449 31.02 29.09 5.51
N THR A 450 30.98 27.97 6.24
CA THR A 450 31.68 27.82 7.55
C THR A 450 33.16 27.44 7.39
N LEU A 451 33.60 27.00 6.21
CA LEU A 451 34.98 26.69 5.95
C LEU A 451 35.84 27.98 5.91
N PRO A 452 37.03 28.04 6.60
CA PRO A 452 37.89 29.19 6.54
C PRO A 452 38.33 29.46 5.09
N ARG A 453 38.06 30.68 4.57
CA ARG A 453 38.51 31.08 3.25
C ARG A 453 40.04 30.96 3.19
N ARG A 454 40.56 30.14 2.28
CA ARG A 454 41.99 30.10 2.00
C ARG A 454 42.44 31.52 1.66
N PRO A 455 43.49 32.06 2.29
CA PRO A 455 44.03 33.36 1.87
C PRO A 455 44.39 33.28 0.40
N LYS A 456 43.96 34.30 -0.35
CA LYS A 456 44.35 34.42 -1.76
C LYS A 456 45.88 34.57 -1.81
N PRO A 457 46.55 33.91 -2.78
CA PRO A 457 48.01 33.99 -2.92
C PRO A 457 48.49 35.39 -3.25
#